data_f8d33c0a6404ee28050ecedf787f7033
#
_entry.id   f8d33c0a6404ee28050ecedf787f7033
#
_cell.length_a   1.000
_cell.length_b   1.000
_cell.length_c   1.000
_cell.angle_alpha   90.00
_cell.angle_beta   90.00
_cell.angle_gamma   90.00
#
_symmetry.space_group_name_H-M   'P 1'
#
loop_
_entity.id
_entity.type
_entity.pdbx_description
1 polymer ?
#
loop_
_entity_poly.entity_id
_entity_poly.type
_entity_poly.pdbx_seq_one_letter_code
_entity_poly.pdbx_strand_id
1 'polypeptide(L)'
;MDPTTIVLLLAAIVTVSLIIVVISQMREKARIERVRKMTAQEDLYNRAYRLLSEIPGQYLTPDLKLLLLKRMEDACNELIMLKSGQPVSAWLESVKKTKKQVTDSTDSRPAVKIDSPEKATYIKELLQHLFKMIETMHKSGRIDTATAKKNLKHVLFLVHKTHADLHVFQARDHIRQNQIRKAIHAYHLASTELGKSKDNPLAMKAVKSFRTRIKELEASIVDGNTDIEGHGNLDREWDNFLQDDGSWKKKADYDD
;
A
#
# COMPACT_ATOMS: atom_id res chain seq x y z
N MET A 1 -20.97 40.57 -62.54
CA MET A 1 -21.20 40.18 -61.09
C MET A 1 -21.29 41.48 -60.31
N ASP A 2 -22.37 41.66 -59.59
CA ASP A 2 -22.54 42.92 -58.82
C ASP A 2 -21.53 42.90 -57.64
N PRO A 3 -20.91 44.03 -57.30
CA PRO A 3 -19.92 44.15 -56.24
C PRO A 3 -20.45 43.65 -54.90
N THR A 4 -21.75 43.73 -54.65
CA THR A 4 -22.45 43.21 -53.47
C THR A 4 -22.40 41.66 -53.35
N THR A 5 -22.52 40.94 -54.49
CA THR A 5 -22.45 39.50 -54.55
C THR A 5 -21.05 39.00 -54.27
N ILE A 6 -20.01 39.72 -54.67
CA ILE A 6 -18.59 39.34 -54.36
C ILE A 6 -18.31 39.52 -52.88
N VAL A 7 -18.80 40.61 -52.27
CA VAL A 7 -18.62 40.83 -50.81
C VAL A 7 -19.34 39.75 -49.97
N LEU A 8 -20.56 39.36 -50.34
CA LEU A 8 -21.33 38.32 -49.70
C LEU A 8 -20.61 36.93 -49.79
N LEU A 9 -20.04 36.66 -50.97
CA LEU A 9 -19.33 35.41 -51.20
C LEU A 9 -18.03 35.34 -50.39
N LEU A 10 -17.28 36.43 -50.29
CA LEU A 10 -16.10 36.55 -49.46
C LEU A 10 -16.45 36.40 -47.95
N ALA A 11 -17.53 37.05 -47.49
CA ALA A 11 -18.00 36.90 -46.11
C ALA A 11 -18.40 35.46 -45.77
N ALA A 12 -19.07 34.76 -46.70
CA ALA A 12 -19.41 33.36 -46.55
C ALA A 12 -18.17 32.44 -46.43
N ILE A 13 -17.15 32.69 -47.28
CA ILE A 13 -15.89 31.93 -47.23
C ILE A 13 -15.16 32.12 -45.86
N VAL A 14 -15.10 33.36 -45.39
CA VAL A 14 -14.47 33.71 -44.12
C VAL A 14 -15.22 33.03 -42.94
N THR A 15 -16.56 33.07 -42.93
CA THR A 15 -17.35 32.42 -41.87
C THR A 15 -17.18 30.91 -41.88
N VAL A 16 -17.19 30.26 -43.04
CA VAL A 16 -16.95 28.82 -43.17
C VAL A 16 -15.52 28.46 -42.69
N SER A 17 -14.52 29.24 -43.06
CA SER A 17 -13.13 29.05 -42.57
C SER A 17 -13.05 29.16 -41.07
N LEU A 18 -13.68 30.13 -40.43
CA LEU A 18 -13.70 30.28 -38.99
C LEU A 18 -14.38 29.09 -38.30
N ILE A 19 -15.49 28.60 -38.84
CA ILE A 19 -16.19 27.41 -38.32
C ILE A 19 -15.28 26.18 -38.39
N ILE A 20 -14.57 25.95 -39.49
CA ILE A 20 -13.64 24.83 -39.65
C ILE A 20 -12.51 24.92 -38.62
N VAL A 21 -11.94 26.09 -38.39
CA VAL A 21 -10.88 26.30 -37.40
C VAL A 21 -11.39 26.00 -35.99
N VAL A 22 -12.57 26.50 -35.64
CA VAL A 22 -13.17 26.24 -34.32
C VAL A 22 -13.44 24.75 -34.11
N ILE A 23 -14.01 24.07 -35.09
CA ILE A 23 -14.27 22.62 -35.02
C ILE A 23 -12.94 21.83 -34.90
N SER A 24 -11.91 22.23 -35.67
CA SER A 24 -10.59 21.59 -35.58
C SER A 24 -9.97 21.76 -34.21
N GLN A 25 -10.01 22.97 -33.61
CA GLN A 25 -9.52 23.24 -32.28
C GLN A 25 -10.29 22.44 -31.19
N MET A 26 -11.62 22.33 -31.33
CA MET A 26 -12.44 21.54 -30.40
C MET A 26 -12.06 20.03 -30.45
N ARG A 27 -11.88 19.52 -31.67
CA ARG A 27 -11.45 18.12 -31.87
C ARG A 27 -10.07 17.86 -31.27
N GLU A 28 -9.13 18.76 -31.49
CA GLU A 28 -7.77 18.65 -30.96
C GLU A 28 -7.75 18.72 -29.43
N LYS A 29 -8.50 19.65 -28.81
CA LYS A 29 -8.67 19.71 -27.36
C LYS A 29 -9.26 18.40 -26.79
N ALA A 30 -10.32 17.89 -27.42
CA ALA A 30 -10.95 16.63 -27.02
C ALA A 30 -9.97 15.42 -27.14
N ARG A 31 -9.14 15.40 -28.20
CA ARG A 31 -8.08 14.39 -28.38
C ARG A 31 -7.03 14.46 -27.28
N ILE A 32 -6.50 15.65 -27.00
CA ILE A 32 -5.51 15.87 -25.94
C ILE A 32 -6.07 15.45 -24.58
N GLU A 33 -7.29 15.87 -24.27
CA GLU A 33 -7.95 15.50 -23.00
C GLU A 33 -8.15 13.99 -22.88
N ARG A 34 -8.52 13.32 -23.97
CA ARG A 34 -8.66 11.86 -24.01
C ARG A 34 -7.30 11.17 -23.76
N VAL A 35 -6.23 11.61 -24.40
CA VAL A 35 -4.88 11.07 -24.18
C VAL A 35 -4.45 11.28 -22.73
N ARG A 36 -4.66 12.48 -22.16
CA ARG A 36 -4.36 12.75 -20.75
C ARG A 36 -5.12 11.82 -19.80
N LYS A 37 -6.41 11.57 -20.07
CA LYS A 37 -7.22 10.63 -19.28
C LYS A 37 -6.68 9.20 -19.40
N MET A 38 -6.29 8.75 -20.59
CA MET A 38 -5.70 7.41 -20.79
C MET A 38 -4.41 7.29 -20.01
N THR A 39 -3.45 8.20 -20.16
CA THR A 39 -2.18 8.18 -19.45
C THR A 39 -2.39 8.19 -17.93
N ALA A 40 -3.33 9.00 -17.42
CA ALA A 40 -3.65 9.03 -16.00
C ALA A 40 -4.18 7.68 -15.48
N GLN A 41 -4.99 6.96 -16.25
CA GLN A 41 -5.48 5.62 -15.86
C GLN A 41 -4.39 4.55 -15.96
N GLU A 42 -3.52 4.60 -16.98
CA GLU A 42 -2.35 3.74 -17.09
C GLU A 42 -1.40 3.92 -15.90
N ASP A 43 -1.11 5.17 -15.51
CA ASP A 43 -0.32 5.49 -14.32
C ASP A 43 -0.94 4.95 -13.03
N LEU A 44 -2.26 5.06 -12.90
CA LEU A 44 -2.98 4.52 -11.74
C LEU A 44 -2.90 2.99 -11.66
N TYR A 45 -3.06 2.31 -12.80
CA TYR A 45 -2.88 0.87 -12.88
C TYR A 45 -1.47 0.47 -12.48
N ASN A 46 -0.46 1.10 -13.08
CA ASN A 46 0.95 0.81 -12.84
C ASN A 46 1.35 1.07 -11.38
N ARG A 47 0.87 2.15 -10.76
CA ARG A 47 1.10 2.42 -9.34
C ARG A 47 0.46 1.37 -8.45
N ALA A 48 -0.78 0.98 -8.70
CA ALA A 48 -1.46 -0.06 -7.93
C ALA A 48 -0.78 -1.43 -8.11
N TYR A 49 -0.37 -1.77 -9.33
CA TYR A 49 0.39 -2.97 -9.65
C TYR A 49 1.73 -3.00 -8.90
N ARG A 50 2.48 -1.88 -8.93
CA ARG A 50 3.73 -1.73 -8.21
C ARG A 50 3.56 -1.97 -6.71
N LEU A 51 2.57 -1.32 -6.08
CA LEU A 51 2.27 -1.53 -4.66
C LEU A 51 1.90 -2.98 -4.36
N LEU A 52 1.11 -3.61 -5.23
CA LEU A 52 0.72 -5.01 -5.08
C LEU A 52 1.93 -5.95 -5.20
N SER A 53 2.91 -5.66 -6.06
CA SER A 53 4.07 -6.53 -6.30
C SER A 53 5.23 -6.32 -5.33
N GLU A 54 5.49 -5.07 -4.93
CA GLU A 54 6.68 -4.69 -4.16
C GLU A 54 6.46 -4.68 -2.63
N ILE A 55 5.23 -4.47 -2.16
CA ILE A 55 4.96 -4.57 -0.72
C ILE A 55 5.05 -6.04 -0.30
N PRO A 56 5.91 -6.39 0.68
CA PRO A 56 6.03 -7.76 1.18
C PRO A 56 4.70 -8.29 1.73
N GLY A 57 4.49 -9.61 1.60
CA GLY A 57 3.24 -10.27 1.99
C GLY A 57 2.79 -9.99 3.41
N GLN A 58 3.73 -9.89 4.34
CA GLN A 58 3.49 -9.58 5.76
C GLN A 58 2.93 -8.17 6.03
N TYR A 59 3.02 -7.24 5.07
CA TYR A 59 2.46 -5.89 5.16
C TYR A 59 1.26 -5.68 4.24
N LEU A 60 0.83 -6.72 3.51
CA LEU A 60 -0.26 -6.61 2.54
C LEU A 60 -1.36 -7.61 2.85
N THR A 61 -2.27 -7.22 3.75
CA THR A 61 -3.43 -8.04 4.13
C THR A 61 -4.34 -8.32 2.93
N PRO A 62 -5.14 -9.42 2.97
CA PRO A 62 -6.10 -9.72 1.90
C PRO A 62 -7.03 -8.53 1.57
N ASP A 63 -7.49 -7.77 2.57
CA ASP A 63 -8.33 -6.59 2.38
C ASP A 63 -7.62 -5.51 1.56
N LEU A 64 -6.34 -5.23 1.87
CA LEU A 64 -5.52 -4.27 1.12
C LEU A 64 -5.22 -4.74 -0.30
N LYS A 65 -4.95 -6.07 -0.48
CA LYS A 65 -4.78 -6.67 -1.82
C LYS A 65 -6.03 -6.50 -2.67
N LEU A 66 -7.20 -6.83 -2.11
CA LEU A 66 -8.48 -6.69 -2.81
C LEU A 66 -8.78 -5.23 -3.17
N LEU A 67 -8.39 -4.28 -2.31
CA LEU A 67 -8.55 -2.85 -2.57
C LEU A 67 -7.66 -2.38 -3.73
N LEU A 68 -6.40 -2.82 -3.78
CA LEU A 68 -5.50 -2.54 -4.90
C LEU A 68 -6.00 -3.16 -6.20
N LEU A 69 -6.44 -4.43 -6.16
CA LEU A 69 -7.00 -5.12 -7.32
C LEU A 69 -8.28 -4.45 -7.82
N LYS A 70 -9.15 -3.98 -6.93
CA LYS A 70 -10.32 -3.18 -7.30
C LYS A 70 -9.90 -1.90 -8.02
N ARG A 71 -8.86 -1.21 -7.52
CA ARG A 71 -8.35 0.00 -8.17
C ARG A 71 -7.79 -0.27 -9.58
N MET A 72 -7.08 -1.40 -9.76
CA MET A 72 -6.58 -1.84 -11.06
C MET A 72 -7.73 -2.19 -12.01
N GLU A 73 -8.75 -2.91 -11.52
CA GLU A 73 -9.96 -3.25 -12.30
C GLU A 73 -10.69 -2.00 -12.77
N ASP A 74 -10.89 -1.01 -11.90
CA ASP A 74 -11.50 0.28 -12.24
C ASP A 74 -10.71 1.00 -13.35
N ALA A 75 -9.37 1.05 -13.23
CA ALA A 75 -8.51 1.67 -14.24
C ALA A 75 -8.60 0.95 -15.59
N CYS A 76 -8.61 -0.39 -15.61
CA CYS A 76 -8.79 -1.17 -16.83
C CYS A 76 -10.13 -0.87 -17.49
N ASN A 77 -11.23 -0.82 -16.74
CA ASN A 77 -12.56 -0.54 -17.27
C ASN A 77 -12.62 0.87 -17.90
N GLU A 78 -12.01 1.88 -17.28
CA GLU A 78 -11.92 3.23 -17.85
C GLU A 78 -11.06 3.26 -19.12
N LEU A 79 -9.94 2.53 -19.17
CA LEU A 79 -9.10 2.41 -20.37
C LEU A 79 -9.83 1.75 -21.54
N ILE A 80 -10.66 0.73 -21.27
CA ILE A 80 -11.52 0.10 -22.29
C ILE A 80 -12.51 1.11 -22.86
N MET A 81 -13.19 1.91 -22.01
CA MET A 81 -14.12 2.97 -22.45
C MET A 81 -13.42 4.02 -23.29
N LEU A 82 -12.17 4.36 -22.96
CA LEU A 82 -11.36 5.32 -23.70
C LEU A 82 -10.77 4.73 -24.99
N LYS A 83 -10.97 3.44 -25.26
CA LYS A 83 -10.38 2.70 -26.41
C LYS A 83 -8.87 2.84 -26.45
N SER A 84 -8.20 2.55 -25.34
CA SER A 84 -6.73 2.52 -25.27
C SER A 84 -6.17 1.45 -26.21
N GLY A 85 -5.01 1.76 -26.83
CA GLY A 85 -4.27 0.79 -27.67
C GLY A 85 -3.49 -0.25 -26.86
N GLN A 86 -3.51 -0.16 -25.53
CA GLN A 86 -2.81 -1.11 -24.63
C GLN A 86 -3.55 -2.45 -24.54
N PRO A 87 -2.87 -3.55 -24.14
CA PRO A 87 -3.49 -4.87 -23.98
C PRO A 87 -4.33 -4.95 -22.68
N VAL A 88 -5.29 -4.02 -22.52
CA VAL A 88 -6.07 -3.84 -21.29
C VAL A 88 -6.91 -5.08 -20.95
N SER A 89 -7.36 -5.84 -21.96
CA SER A 89 -8.09 -7.10 -21.75
C SER A 89 -7.24 -8.14 -21.02
N ALA A 90 -5.96 -8.28 -21.38
CA ALA A 90 -5.04 -9.18 -20.70
C ALA A 90 -4.73 -8.72 -19.26
N TRP A 91 -4.62 -7.39 -19.05
CA TRP A 91 -4.45 -6.84 -17.70
C TRP A 91 -5.67 -7.12 -16.83
N LEU A 92 -6.87 -6.93 -17.35
CA LEU A 92 -8.12 -7.19 -16.63
C LEU A 92 -8.27 -8.68 -16.27
N GLU A 93 -7.90 -9.57 -17.18
CA GLU A 93 -7.92 -11.02 -16.92
C GLU A 93 -6.93 -11.40 -15.80
N SER A 94 -5.71 -10.87 -15.86
CA SER A 94 -4.71 -11.06 -14.80
C SER A 94 -5.20 -10.56 -13.45
N VAL A 95 -5.83 -9.38 -13.39
CA VAL A 95 -6.42 -8.83 -12.17
C VAL A 95 -7.51 -9.74 -11.62
N LYS A 96 -8.42 -10.21 -12.47
CA LYS A 96 -9.51 -11.14 -12.06
C LYS A 96 -8.95 -12.46 -11.53
N LYS A 97 -7.94 -13.02 -12.18
CA LYS A 97 -7.25 -14.25 -11.72
C LYS A 97 -6.61 -14.04 -10.35
N THR A 98 -5.86 -12.97 -10.16
CA THR A 98 -5.22 -12.66 -8.89
C THR A 98 -6.26 -12.39 -7.79
N LYS A 99 -7.37 -11.70 -8.11
CA LYS A 99 -8.47 -11.44 -7.19
C LYS A 99 -9.07 -12.76 -6.68
N LYS A 100 -9.28 -13.73 -7.57
CA LYS A 100 -9.76 -15.07 -7.19
C LYS A 100 -8.75 -15.77 -6.27
N GLN A 101 -7.46 -15.74 -6.59
CA GLN A 101 -6.40 -16.34 -5.77
C GLN A 101 -6.36 -15.75 -4.35
N VAL A 102 -6.53 -14.42 -4.22
CA VAL A 102 -6.59 -13.75 -2.91
C VAL A 102 -7.84 -14.15 -2.14
N THR A 103 -8.99 -14.26 -2.82
CA THR A 103 -10.26 -14.68 -2.19
C THR A 103 -10.21 -16.13 -1.72
N ASP A 104 -9.62 -17.02 -2.52
CA ASP A 104 -9.46 -18.45 -2.22
C ASP A 104 -8.30 -18.71 -1.23
N SER A 105 -7.66 -17.66 -0.68
CA SER A 105 -6.53 -17.73 0.26
C SER A 105 -5.33 -18.54 -0.26
N THR A 106 -5.17 -18.67 -1.57
CA THR A 106 -4.07 -19.39 -2.22
C THR A 106 -2.84 -18.50 -2.48
N ASP A 107 -2.97 -17.18 -2.29
CA ASP A 107 -1.87 -16.22 -2.44
C ASP A 107 -1.03 -16.14 -1.16
N SER A 108 -0.03 -17.01 -1.07
CA SER A 108 0.96 -17.04 0.02
C SER A 108 2.28 -16.46 -0.47
N ARG A 109 2.62 -15.25 -0.06
CA ARG A 109 3.94 -14.65 -0.31
C ARG A 109 4.83 -14.83 0.91
N PRO A 110 6.13 -15.16 0.72
CA PRO A 110 7.04 -15.30 1.85
C PRO A 110 7.25 -13.98 2.58
N ALA A 111 7.43 -14.06 3.90
CA ALA A 111 7.82 -12.93 4.71
C ALA A 111 9.24 -12.46 4.36
N VAL A 112 9.45 -11.16 4.23
CA VAL A 112 10.74 -10.54 3.95
C VAL A 112 11.30 -9.96 5.24
N LYS A 113 12.55 -10.30 5.59
CA LYS A 113 13.23 -9.73 6.77
C LYS A 113 13.59 -8.27 6.52
N ILE A 114 13.29 -7.44 7.49
CA ILE A 114 13.70 -6.02 7.52
C ILE A 114 15.04 -5.94 8.26
N ASP A 115 16.11 -6.09 7.52
CA ASP A 115 17.47 -6.22 8.02
C ASP A 115 18.33 -4.96 7.79
N SER A 116 17.80 -3.97 7.11
CA SER A 116 18.51 -2.71 6.88
C SER A 116 17.58 -1.48 6.94
N PRO A 117 18.14 -0.31 7.30
CA PRO A 117 17.42 0.96 7.31
C PRO A 117 16.85 1.34 5.93
N GLU A 118 17.57 1.00 4.85
CA GLU A 118 17.15 1.27 3.47
C GLU A 118 15.90 0.48 3.11
N LYS A 119 15.85 -0.82 3.46
CA LYS A 119 14.66 -1.65 3.28
C LYS A 119 13.46 -1.13 4.08
N ALA A 120 13.69 -0.75 5.34
CA ALA A 120 12.64 -0.17 6.18
C ALA A 120 12.10 1.12 5.57
N THR A 121 12.98 2.01 5.11
CA THR A 121 12.61 3.28 4.45
C THR A 121 11.82 3.02 3.18
N TYR A 122 12.29 2.11 2.34
CA TYR A 122 11.64 1.77 1.08
C TYR A 122 10.21 1.22 1.29
N ILE A 123 10.05 0.27 2.21
CA ILE A 123 8.72 -0.28 2.53
C ILE A 123 7.80 0.80 3.12
N LYS A 124 8.34 1.66 3.99
CA LYS A 124 7.59 2.81 4.51
C LYS A 124 7.08 3.72 3.39
N GLU A 125 7.92 4.04 2.40
CA GLU A 125 7.52 4.84 1.24
C GLU A 125 6.40 4.17 0.43
N LEU A 126 6.51 2.86 0.19
CA LEU A 126 5.44 2.09 -0.47
C LEU A 126 4.12 2.14 0.33
N LEU A 127 4.19 1.98 1.65
CA LEU A 127 3.01 2.09 2.52
C LEU A 127 2.43 3.50 2.54
N GLN A 128 3.25 4.55 2.47
CA GLN A 128 2.78 5.93 2.33
C GLN A 128 2.10 6.18 0.97
N HIS A 129 2.60 5.59 -0.10
CA HIS A 129 1.93 5.64 -1.41
C HIS A 129 0.60 4.90 -1.38
N LEU A 130 0.53 3.73 -0.70
CA LEU A 130 -0.72 3.01 -0.48
C LEU A 130 -1.72 3.86 0.32
N PHE A 131 -1.27 4.52 1.39
CA PHE A 131 -2.09 5.43 2.19
C PHE A 131 -2.73 6.52 1.31
N LYS A 132 -1.91 7.23 0.51
CA LYS A 132 -2.39 8.27 -0.41
C LYS A 132 -3.36 7.73 -1.46
N MET A 133 -3.15 6.50 -1.93
CA MET A 133 -4.07 5.86 -2.88
C MET A 133 -5.43 5.62 -2.23
N ILE A 134 -5.48 5.10 -1.00
CA ILE A 134 -6.73 4.88 -0.26
C ILE A 134 -7.46 6.21 -0.01
N GLU A 135 -6.75 7.26 0.39
CA GLU A 135 -7.34 8.61 0.52
C GLU A 135 -7.96 9.10 -0.79
N THR A 136 -7.25 8.91 -1.90
CA THR A 136 -7.74 9.33 -3.23
C THR A 136 -8.98 8.53 -3.64
N MET A 137 -9.00 7.23 -3.37
CA MET A 137 -10.18 6.39 -3.62
C MET A 137 -11.38 6.82 -2.79
N HIS A 138 -11.17 7.19 -1.53
CA HIS A 138 -12.22 7.73 -0.68
C HIS A 138 -12.74 9.08 -1.18
N LYS A 139 -11.85 10.03 -1.46
CA LYS A 139 -12.22 11.37 -2.00
C LYS A 139 -12.97 11.28 -3.33
N SER A 140 -12.69 10.27 -4.15
CA SER A 140 -13.38 10.02 -5.42
C SER A 140 -14.65 9.17 -5.29
N GLY A 141 -15.10 8.85 -4.06
CA GLY A 141 -16.31 8.06 -3.80
C GLY A 141 -16.23 6.59 -4.21
N ARG A 142 -15.03 6.05 -4.49
CA ARG A 142 -14.84 4.65 -4.90
C ARG A 142 -14.90 3.66 -3.74
N ILE A 143 -14.67 4.13 -2.53
CA ILE A 143 -14.81 3.39 -1.28
C ILE A 143 -15.55 4.22 -0.25
N ASP A 144 -16.31 3.57 0.60
CA ASP A 144 -17.04 4.19 1.71
C ASP A 144 -16.10 4.66 2.84
N THR A 145 -16.60 5.55 3.68
CA THR A 145 -15.84 6.16 4.77
C THR A 145 -15.38 5.13 5.81
N ALA A 146 -16.19 4.12 6.12
CA ALA A 146 -15.84 3.11 7.11
C ALA A 146 -14.67 2.25 6.62
N THR A 147 -14.73 1.76 5.37
CA THR A 147 -13.66 1.01 4.71
C THR A 147 -12.38 1.85 4.59
N ALA A 148 -12.49 3.12 4.19
CA ALA A 148 -11.35 4.02 4.11
C ALA A 148 -10.68 4.19 5.48
N LYS A 149 -11.44 4.54 6.52
CA LYS A 149 -10.93 4.76 7.88
C LYS A 149 -10.26 3.50 8.45
N LYS A 150 -10.87 2.32 8.25
CA LYS A 150 -10.30 1.04 8.68
C LYS A 150 -8.93 0.80 8.03
N ASN A 151 -8.86 0.91 6.69
CA ASN A 151 -7.63 0.62 5.96
C ASN A 151 -6.55 1.67 6.19
N LEU A 152 -6.89 2.96 6.31
CA LEU A 152 -5.92 4.03 6.63
C LEU A 152 -5.29 3.82 8.01
N LYS A 153 -6.09 3.49 9.05
CA LYS A 153 -5.58 3.14 10.38
C LYS A 153 -4.66 1.92 10.32
N HIS A 154 -5.04 0.91 9.54
CA HIS A 154 -4.22 -0.29 9.37
C HIS A 154 -2.89 0.01 8.67
N VAL A 155 -2.90 0.76 7.57
CA VAL A 155 -1.66 1.14 6.88
C VAL A 155 -0.74 1.98 7.78
N LEU A 156 -1.29 2.88 8.59
CA LEU A 156 -0.51 3.65 9.57
C LEU A 156 0.16 2.73 10.61
N PHE A 157 -0.58 1.74 11.11
CA PHE A 157 0.01 0.71 11.97
C PHE A 157 1.15 -0.05 11.29
N LEU A 158 0.99 -0.43 10.00
CA LEU A 158 2.02 -1.12 9.23
C LEU A 158 3.30 -0.27 9.05
N VAL A 159 3.16 1.05 8.91
CA VAL A 159 4.31 1.98 8.89
C VAL A 159 5.08 1.91 10.21
N HIS A 160 4.40 1.95 11.35
CA HIS A 160 5.07 1.83 12.66
C HIS A 160 5.65 0.44 12.87
N LYS A 161 4.94 -0.61 12.38
CA LYS A 161 5.42 -1.99 12.42
C LYS A 161 6.73 -2.16 11.66
N THR A 162 6.87 -1.55 10.48
CA THR A 162 8.11 -1.63 9.67
C THR A 162 9.33 -1.12 10.44
N HIS A 163 9.20 0.00 11.16
CA HIS A 163 10.27 0.51 12.00
C HIS A 163 10.53 -0.38 13.21
N ALA A 164 9.49 -0.90 13.83
CA ALA A 164 9.64 -1.83 14.94
C ALA A 164 10.34 -3.13 14.51
N ASP A 165 10.02 -3.68 13.33
CA ASP A 165 10.67 -4.87 12.76
C ASP A 165 12.18 -4.64 12.57
N LEU A 166 12.59 -3.46 12.10
CA LEU A 166 14.01 -3.10 12.00
C LEU A 166 14.68 -3.09 13.38
N HIS A 167 14.06 -2.47 14.38
CA HIS A 167 14.63 -2.43 15.72
C HIS A 167 14.67 -3.81 16.40
N VAL A 168 13.70 -4.67 16.16
CA VAL A 168 13.72 -6.06 16.62
C VAL A 168 14.86 -6.83 15.95
N PHE A 169 15.08 -6.65 14.65
CA PHE A 169 16.22 -7.25 13.96
C PHE A 169 17.55 -6.79 14.59
N GLN A 170 17.71 -5.49 14.82
CA GLN A 170 18.91 -4.93 15.48
C GLN A 170 19.08 -5.49 16.90
N ALA A 171 18.00 -5.60 17.68
CA ALA A 171 18.06 -6.16 19.03
C ALA A 171 18.53 -7.62 19.01
N ARG A 172 18.00 -8.45 18.11
CA ARG A 172 18.42 -9.85 17.93
C ARG A 172 19.89 -9.96 17.52
N ASP A 173 20.35 -9.04 16.65
CA ASP A 173 21.75 -9.01 16.25
C ASP A 173 22.67 -8.62 17.41
N HIS A 174 22.29 -7.63 18.21
CA HIS A 174 23.02 -7.24 19.42
C HIS A 174 23.07 -8.37 20.48
N ILE A 175 22.01 -9.17 20.62
CA ILE A 175 22.03 -10.37 21.50
C ILE A 175 23.08 -11.37 20.99
N ARG A 176 23.10 -11.66 19.67
CA ARG A 176 24.11 -12.57 19.08
C ARG A 176 25.56 -12.09 19.27
N GLN A 177 25.74 -10.77 19.33
CA GLN A 177 27.03 -10.16 19.59
C GLN A 177 27.35 -9.99 21.09
N ASN A 178 26.51 -10.53 21.98
CA ASN A 178 26.59 -10.36 23.44
C ASN A 178 26.56 -8.90 23.93
N GLN A 179 25.91 -7.99 23.14
CA GLN A 179 25.76 -6.58 23.44
C GLN A 179 24.39 -6.29 24.08
N ILE A 180 24.12 -6.90 25.24
CA ILE A 180 22.80 -6.95 25.87
C ILE A 180 22.20 -5.55 26.10
N ARG A 181 23.01 -4.56 26.55
CA ARG A 181 22.51 -3.18 26.77
C ARG A 181 22.01 -2.54 25.48
N LYS A 182 22.67 -2.80 24.34
CA LYS A 182 22.22 -2.29 23.03
C LYS A 182 20.96 -3.00 22.57
N ALA A 183 20.82 -4.29 22.85
CA ALA A 183 19.61 -5.04 22.56
C ALA A 183 18.40 -4.51 23.34
N ILE A 184 18.56 -4.22 24.64
CA ILE A 184 17.53 -3.59 25.47
C ILE A 184 17.10 -2.23 24.85
N HIS A 185 18.07 -1.39 24.47
CA HIS A 185 17.76 -0.11 23.83
C HIS A 185 16.98 -0.27 22.53
N ALA A 186 17.36 -1.21 21.67
CA ALA A 186 16.65 -1.49 20.42
C ALA A 186 15.21 -1.99 20.65
N TYR A 187 14.96 -2.86 21.66
CA TYR A 187 13.61 -3.25 22.04
C TYR A 187 12.79 -2.08 22.60
N HIS A 188 13.40 -1.13 23.32
CA HIS A 188 12.72 0.09 23.75
C HIS A 188 12.27 0.93 22.55
N LEU A 189 13.12 1.07 21.53
CA LEU A 189 12.77 1.78 20.28
C LEU A 189 11.61 1.08 19.57
N ALA A 190 11.66 -0.26 19.42
CA ALA A 190 10.56 -1.04 18.84
C ALA A 190 9.25 -0.85 19.61
N SER A 191 9.30 -0.89 20.94
CA SER A 191 8.14 -0.65 21.82
C SER A 191 7.57 0.76 21.65
N THR A 192 8.42 1.77 21.50
CA THR A 192 8.01 3.16 21.30
C THR A 192 7.35 3.35 19.94
N GLU A 193 7.89 2.75 18.88
CA GLU A 193 7.30 2.82 17.54
C GLU A 193 5.89 2.21 17.51
N LEU A 194 5.71 0.99 18.01
CA LEU A 194 4.39 0.35 18.06
C LEU A 194 3.44 1.04 19.05
N GLY A 195 3.97 1.64 20.11
CA GLY A 195 3.19 2.44 21.07
C GLY A 195 2.47 3.65 20.45
N LYS A 196 2.89 4.10 19.26
CA LYS A 196 2.17 5.16 18.50
C LYS A 196 0.82 4.67 17.95
N SER A 197 0.62 3.36 17.83
CA SER A 197 -0.62 2.72 17.36
C SER A 197 -1.44 2.13 18.53
N LYS A 198 -1.72 2.92 19.57
CA LYS A 198 -2.41 2.48 20.80
C LYS A 198 -3.77 1.83 20.56
N ASP A 199 -4.48 2.27 19.54
CA ASP A 199 -5.82 1.77 19.18
C ASP A 199 -5.77 0.37 18.53
N ASN A 200 -4.58 -0.14 18.20
CA ASN A 200 -4.43 -1.43 17.57
C ASN A 200 -4.07 -2.51 18.61
N PRO A 201 -4.93 -3.52 18.84
CA PRO A 201 -4.67 -4.55 19.85
C PRO A 201 -3.41 -5.37 19.56
N LEU A 202 -3.07 -5.56 18.29
CA LEU A 202 -1.84 -6.25 17.88
C LEU A 202 -0.59 -5.45 18.28
N ALA A 203 -0.62 -4.11 18.11
CA ALA A 203 0.46 -3.26 18.54
C ALA A 203 0.66 -3.35 20.06
N MET A 204 -0.42 -3.31 20.83
CA MET A 204 -0.36 -3.37 22.29
C MET A 204 0.12 -4.74 22.79
N LYS A 205 -0.27 -5.83 22.13
CA LYS A 205 0.25 -7.18 22.44
C LYS A 205 1.77 -7.22 22.22
N ALA A 206 2.26 -6.71 21.08
CA ALA A 206 3.68 -6.67 20.77
C ALA A 206 4.47 -5.78 21.75
N VAL A 207 3.93 -4.60 22.11
CA VAL A 207 4.54 -3.71 23.13
C VAL A 207 4.69 -4.44 24.48
N LYS A 208 3.66 -5.19 24.90
CA LYS A 208 3.73 -6.00 26.13
C LYS A 208 4.84 -7.05 26.04
N SER A 209 4.93 -7.76 24.94
CA SER A 209 5.95 -8.75 24.65
C SER A 209 7.37 -8.16 24.73
N PHE A 210 7.59 -7.00 24.09
CA PHE A 210 8.91 -6.31 24.17
C PHE A 210 9.27 -5.91 25.60
N ARG A 211 8.32 -5.42 26.38
CA ARG A 211 8.56 -5.08 27.79
C ARG A 211 8.95 -6.30 28.63
N THR A 212 8.34 -7.46 28.38
CA THR A 212 8.74 -8.72 29.01
C THR A 212 10.17 -9.08 28.64
N ARG A 213 10.52 -9.00 27.35
CA ARG A 213 11.88 -9.32 26.88
C ARG A 213 12.94 -8.37 27.45
N ILE A 214 12.62 -7.09 27.56
CA ILE A 214 13.52 -6.11 28.21
C ILE A 214 13.80 -6.52 29.65
N LYS A 215 12.78 -6.88 30.44
CA LYS A 215 12.95 -7.34 31.83
C LYS A 215 13.82 -8.61 31.95
N GLU A 216 13.62 -9.57 31.03
CA GLU A 216 14.45 -10.79 30.98
C GLU A 216 15.92 -10.46 30.71
N LEU A 217 16.19 -9.55 29.75
CA LEU A 217 17.54 -9.11 29.43
C LEU A 217 18.17 -8.30 30.55
N GLU A 218 17.41 -7.45 31.24
CA GLU A 218 17.86 -6.72 32.44
C GLU A 218 18.24 -7.67 33.59
N ALA A 219 17.42 -8.70 33.85
CA ALA A 219 17.68 -9.70 34.85
C ALA A 219 18.97 -10.49 34.55
N SER A 220 19.21 -10.86 33.27
CA SER A 220 20.44 -11.57 32.89
C SER A 220 21.72 -10.76 33.11
N ILE A 221 21.66 -9.43 33.02
CA ILE A 221 22.81 -8.55 33.33
C ILE A 221 23.11 -8.61 34.84
N VAL A 222 22.08 -8.65 35.70
CA VAL A 222 22.22 -8.68 37.14
C VAL A 222 22.79 -10.04 37.60
N ASP A 223 22.32 -11.12 36.99
CA ASP A 223 22.73 -12.49 37.36
C ASP A 223 24.10 -12.88 36.80
N GLY A 224 24.76 -12.02 36.03
CA GLY A 224 26.06 -12.26 35.39
C GLY A 224 26.04 -13.39 34.36
N ASN A 225 24.87 -13.90 34.00
CA ASN A 225 24.70 -14.98 33.05
C ASN A 225 24.54 -14.41 31.63
N THR A 226 25.63 -14.46 30.85
CA THR A 226 25.66 -13.94 29.46
C THR A 226 25.22 -14.97 28.41
N ASP A 227 24.99 -16.22 28.80
CA ASP A 227 24.53 -17.28 27.91
C ASP A 227 22.99 -17.22 27.73
N ILE A 228 22.55 -16.20 27.01
CA ILE A 228 21.16 -16.09 26.58
C ILE A 228 21.07 -16.76 25.21
N GLU A 229 20.59 -18.01 25.19
CA GLU A 229 20.21 -18.67 23.95
C GLU A 229 19.24 -17.76 23.17
N GLY A 230 19.62 -17.39 21.94
CA GLY A 230 18.97 -16.38 21.12
C GLY A 230 17.54 -16.73 20.62
N HIS A 231 16.91 -17.79 21.16
CA HIS A 231 15.61 -18.29 20.71
C HIS A 231 14.61 -18.38 21.87
N GLY A 232 14.37 -17.26 22.56
CA GLY A 232 13.31 -17.18 23.55
C GLY A 232 11.90 -17.35 22.93
N ASN A 233 10.93 -17.73 23.77
CA ASN A 233 9.51 -17.84 23.36
C ASN A 233 9.01 -16.60 22.60
N LEU A 234 9.57 -15.43 22.89
CA LEU A 234 9.25 -14.16 22.24
C LEU A 234 9.64 -14.12 20.76
N ASP A 235 10.76 -14.73 20.38
CA ASP A 235 11.18 -14.75 18.96
C ASP A 235 10.22 -15.61 18.15
N ARG A 236 9.74 -16.73 18.72
CA ARG A 236 8.67 -17.54 18.11
C ARG A 236 7.33 -16.81 18.09
N GLU A 237 6.97 -16.12 19.18
CA GLU A 237 5.74 -15.31 19.22
C GLU A 237 5.78 -14.16 18.23
N TRP A 238 6.94 -13.53 18.02
CA TRP A 238 7.10 -12.47 17.04
C TRP A 238 7.06 -13.00 15.60
N ASP A 239 7.72 -14.13 15.34
CA ASP A 239 7.67 -14.78 14.03
C ASP A 239 6.25 -15.32 13.72
N ASN A 240 5.53 -15.85 14.71
CA ASN A 240 4.12 -16.20 14.60
C ASN A 240 3.24 -14.95 14.38
N PHE A 241 3.52 -13.85 15.08
CA PHE A 241 2.84 -12.57 14.87
C PHE A 241 3.05 -12.01 13.46
N LEU A 242 4.22 -12.22 12.86
CA LEU A 242 4.49 -11.87 11.47
C LEU A 242 3.69 -12.74 10.48
N GLN A 243 3.39 -13.99 10.85
CA GLN A 243 2.64 -14.94 10.01
C GLN A 243 1.12 -14.90 10.24
N ASP A 244 0.66 -14.43 11.41
CA ASP A 244 -0.73 -14.58 11.89
C ASP A 244 -1.66 -13.42 11.52
N ASP A 245 -1.44 -12.78 10.37
CA ASP A 245 -2.30 -11.69 9.86
C ASP A 245 -3.75 -12.15 9.50
N GLY A 246 -4.06 -13.45 9.67
CA GLY A 246 -5.35 -14.04 9.29
C GLY A 246 -6.26 -14.49 10.45
N SER A 247 -5.74 -14.73 11.66
CA SER A 247 -6.48 -15.41 12.73
C SER A 247 -7.46 -14.50 13.50
N TRP A 248 -7.29 -13.19 13.49
CA TRP A 248 -8.17 -12.27 14.21
C TRP A 248 -9.57 -12.13 13.59
N LYS A 249 -9.76 -12.50 12.32
CA LYS A 249 -11.08 -12.52 11.68
C LYS A 249 -12.00 -13.59 12.25
N LYS A 250 -11.46 -14.68 12.80
CA LYS A 250 -12.27 -15.79 13.35
C LYS A 250 -12.83 -15.53 14.75
N LYS A 251 -12.31 -14.52 15.49
CA LYS A 251 -12.81 -14.19 16.83
C LYS A 251 -13.89 -13.11 16.88
N ALA A 252 -14.08 -12.34 15.80
CA ALA A 252 -15.11 -11.30 15.75
C ALA A 252 -16.52 -11.84 15.42
N ASP A 253 -16.63 -13.09 14.97
CA ASP A 253 -17.92 -13.72 14.62
C ASP A 253 -18.58 -14.53 15.76
N TYR A 254 -18.03 -14.48 16.99
CA TYR A 254 -18.54 -15.26 18.13
C TYR A 254 -19.11 -14.42 19.28
N ASP A 255 -19.19 -13.08 19.14
CA ASP A 255 -19.82 -12.19 20.14
C ASP A 255 -20.98 -11.41 19.49
N ASP A 256 -22.02 -12.14 18.99
CA ASP A 256 -23.39 -11.66 18.77
C ASP A 256 -24.36 -12.64 19.47
#